data_b3449cf15a25e2b695bd807580dfcc2f
#
_entry.id   b3449cf15a25e2b695bd807580dfcc2f
#
_cell.length_a   1.000
_cell.length_b   1.000
_cell.length_c   1.000
_cell.angle_alpha   90.00
_cell.angle_beta   90.00
_cell.angle_gamma   90.00
#
_symmetry.space_group_name_H-M   'P 1'
#
loop_
_entity.id
_entity.type
_entity.pdbx_description
1 polymer ?
#
loop_
_entity_poly.entity_id
_entity_poly.type
_entity_poly.pdbx_seq_one_letter_code
_entity_poly.pdbx_strand_id
1 'polypeptide(L)'
;AQLPVGSWAHPQASRGSHIMLSLALTLPAFLPGQGMGMRRGVASGVTMAAKQTPHGGTLVDLFSSDAAAAAASADIKVELTDRQSCDVELLCNGGFSPLTGFMNEAEYNSVVEDMKLPSGLIFGLPVVMDTGDANVKVGSKLLLTYQGTDMAVMTVESLFTPDKPKECLNCYGTASIEHPGVRMVAMERGSTYVGGPLQGLGVPTRDFPCATPKEVRETLPDGADVVAFQCRNPVHRAHYELFTRALDAPNVGEDAVVLVHPTCGPTQEEDIPGSVRHKTYVVLQDETKDTPSGKRTRWAFLPYSMHMAGPREAIHHMMIRKNFGCTHFIIGRDMAGSKSSVTGDDFYGAFEAQDLAKARADELGVQAVPSLNLVCDPDGNYITADEAKEKGIEVMKLSGTKFRKM
;
A
#
# COMPACT_ATOMS: atom_id res chain seq x y z
N ALA A 1 7.45 -37.17 -6.92
CA ALA A 1 6.09 -37.64 -6.69
C ALA A 1 5.17 -36.42 -6.89
N GLN A 2 4.39 -36.44 -7.97
CA GLN A 2 3.40 -35.41 -8.29
C GLN A 2 2.25 -35.51 -7.28
N LEU A 3 1.95 -34.40 -6.61
CA LEU A 3 0.74 -34.24 -5.82
C LEU A 3 -0.42 -33.88 -6.75
N PRO A 4 -1.63 -34.41 -6.57
CA PRO A 4 -2.76 -34.11 -7.43
C PRO A 4 -3.24 -32.69 -7.23
N VAL A 5 -3.40 -31.96 -8.33
CA VAL A 5 -4.01 -30.62 -8.39
C VAL A 5 -5.51 -30.79 -8.15
N GLY A 6 -5.99 -30.42 -6.97
CA GLY A 6 -7.41 -30.39 -6.64
C GLY A 6 -8.12 -29.28 -7.43
N SER A 7 -9.09 -29.62 -8.24
CA SER A 7 -9.92 -28.70 -9.01
C SER A 7 -10.73 -27.78 -8.07
N TRP A 8 -10.69 -26.47 -8.37
CA TRP A 8 -11.45 -25.42 -7.70
C TRP A 8 -12.92 -25.41 -8.16
N ALA A 9 -13.74 -26.37 -7.69
CA ALA A 9 -15.17 -26.39 -8.00
C ALA A 9 -15.95 -25.76 -6.82
N HIS A 10 -16.69 -24.70 -7.10
CA HIS A 10 -17.67 -24.12 -6.18
C HIS A 10 -18.88 -25.03 -6.03
N PRO A 11 -19.47 -25.15 -4.84
CA PRO A 11 -20.79 -25.75 -4.70
C PRO A 11 -21.88 -24.78 -5.24
N GLN A 12 -22.67 -25.27 -6.19
CA GLN A 12 -23.85 -24.57 -6.69
C GLN A 12 -24.93 -24.53 -5.59
N ALA A 13 -25.39 -23.31 -5.26
CA ALA A 13 -26.55 -23.12 -4.39
C ALA A 13 -27.84 -23.56 -5.11
N SER A 14 -28.57 -24.49 -4.50
CA SER A 14 -29.87 -24.97 -4.94
C SER A 14 -30.94 -23.88 -4.81
N ARG A 15 -31.67 -23.62 -5.90
CA ARG A 15 -32.83 -22.74 -5.95
C ARG A 15 -34.00 -23.38 -5.19
N GLY A 16 -34.39 -22.77 -4.06
CA GLY A 16 -35.70 -23.03 -3.42
C GLY A 16 -36.74 -22.05 -3.93
N SER A 17 -37.82 -22.62 -4.48
CA SER A 17 -38.99 -21.91 -4.94
C SER A 17 -39.77 -21.31 -3.77
N HIS A 18 -40.05 -20.01 -3.77
CA HIS A 18 -41.07 -19.42 -2.91
C HIS A 18 -42.15 -18.69 -3.70
N ILE A 19 -43.36 -19.09 -3.37
CA ILE A 19 -44.67 -18.78 -3.84
C ILE A 19 -44.98 -17.28 -3.68
N MET A 20 -45.55 -16.70 -4.75
CA MET A 20 -46.23 -15.40 -4.74
C MET A 20 -47.47 -15.42 -3.85
N LEU A 21 -47.62 -14.49 -2.95
CA LEU A 21 -48.90 -14.11 -2.37
C LEU A 21 -49.17 -12.64 -2.69
N SER A 22 -50.20 -12.48 -3.54
CA SER A 22 -50.77 -11.20 -3.96
C SER A 22 -51.72 -10.70 -2.90
N LEU A 23 -51.55 -9.50 -2.38
CA LEU A 23 -52.62 -8.79 -1.63
C LEU A 23 -52.86 -7.45 -2.27
N ALA A 24 -54.04 -7.35 -2.89
CA ALA A 24 -54.64 -6.12 -3.38
C ALA A 24 -55.27 -5.34 -2.21
N LEU A 25 -54.99 -4.06 -2.10
CA LEU A 25 -55.80 -3.12 -1.32
C LEU A 25 -56.05 -1.83 -2.08
N THR A 26 -57.31 -1.52 -2.14
CA THR A 26 -58.05 -0.53 -2.88
C THR A 26 -57.77 0.91 -2.47
N LEU A 27 -57.84 1.79 -3.48
CA LEU A 27 -57.84 3.26 -3.42
C LEU A 27 -59.14 3.86 -2.82
N PRO A 28 -59.12 5.10 -2.40
CA PRO A 28 -60.14 6.04 -2.84
C PRO A 28 -59.63 7.22 -3.62
N ALA A 29 -60.43 7.59 -4.59
CA ALA A 29 -60.26 8.75 -5.47
C ALA A 29 -60.58 10.07 -4.77
N PHE A 30 -59.84 11.13 -5.10
CA PHE A 30 -60.33 12.52 -5.03
C PHE A 30 -59.83 13.35 -6.21
N LEU A 31 -60.72 14.10 -6.84
CA LEU A 31 -60.56 14.94 -8.02
C LEU A 31 -60.29 16.40 -7.62
N PRO A 32 -60.15 17.41 -8.57
CA PRO A 32 -58.88 18.04 -8.85
C PRO A 32 -58.89 19.57 -8.50
N GLY A 33 -57.70 20.09 -8.28
CA GLY A 33 -57.48 21.53 -8.18
C GLY A 33 -56.37 21.96 -9.14
N GLN A 34 -56.67 22.92 -10.02
CA GLN A 34 -55.79 23.53 -11.04
C GLN A 34 -54.63 24.31 -10.42
N GLY A 35 -53.44 24.15 -10.99
CA GLY A 35 -52.32 25.01 -10.72
C GLY A 35 -51.22 24.72 -11.75
N MET A 36 -51.19 25.51 -12.84
CA MET A 36 -50.06 25.54 -13.80
C MET A 36 -48.80 25.97 -13.09
N GLY A 37 -47.87 25.08 -12.83
CA GLY A 37 -46.50 25.34 -12.42
C GLY A 37 -45.54 24.60 -13.33
N MET A 38 -44.87 25.34 -14.22
CA MET A 38 -43.74 24.82 -15.00
C MET A 38 -42.73 24.16 -14.07
N ARG A 39 -42.70 22.85 -13.99
CA ARG A 39 -41.57 22.12 -13.44
C ARG A 39 -40.46 22.07 -14.49
N ARG A 40 -39.44 22.90 -14.32
CA ARG A 40 -38.14 22.70 -14.94
C ARG A 40 -37.69 21.29 -14.54
N GLY A 41 -37.54 20.40 -15.50
CA GLY A 41 -36.87 19.12 -15.31
C GLY A 41 -35.44 19.40 -14.91
N VAL A 42 -35.13 19.09 -13.65
CA VAL A 42 -33.74 18.95 -13.21
C VAL A 42 -33.25 17.66 -13.89
N ALA A 43 -32.50 17.84 -14.97
CA ALA A 43 -31.69 16.75 -15.50
C ALA A 43 -30.77 16.32 -14.34
N SER A 44 -31.03 15.15 -13.78
CA SER A 44 -30.10 14.47 -12.90
C SER A 44 -28.86 14.15 -13.75
N GLY A 45 -27.94 15.11 -13.82
CA GLY A 45 -26.59 14.84 -14.30
C GLY A 45 -25.99 13.85 -13.33
N VAL A 46 -25.81 12.61 -13.77
CA VAL A 46 -24.93 11.67 -13.12
C VAL A 46 -23.55 12.31 -13.19
N THR A 47 -23.16 12.98 -12.12
CA THR A 47 -21.80 13.46 -11.94
C THR A 47 -20.97 12.20 -11.75
N MET A 48 -20.22 11.80 -12.78
CA MET A 48 -19.24 10.72 -12.61
C MET A 48 -18.34 11.13 -11.45
N ALA A 49 -18.29 10.33 -10.41
CA ALA A 49 -17.45 10.60 -9.26
C ALA A 49 -15.99 10.68 -9.74
N ALA A 50 -15.28 11.72 -9.33
CA ALA A 50 -13.89 11.92 -9.73
C ALA A 50 -13.03 10.82 -9.11
N LYS A 51 -11.95 10.42 -9.80
CA LYS A 51 -10.92 9.53 -9.22
C LYS A 51 -10.38 10.11 -7.93
N GLN A 52 -9.95 9.24 -7.00
CA GLN A 52 -9.32 9.65 -5.74
C GLN A 52 -8.22 10.70 -5.98
N THR A 53 -8.31 11.83 -5.29
CA THR A 53 -7.30 12.89 -5.38
C THR A 53 -5.96 12.40 -4.82
N PRO A 54 -4.82 12.59 -5.50
CA PRO A 54 -3.52 12.25 -4.95
C PRO A 54 -3.24 12.95 -3.62
N HIS A 55 -2.33 12.39 -2.84
CA HIS A 55 -1.90 13.02 -1.59
C HIS A 55 -1.20 14.36 -1.88
N GLY A 56 -1.63 15.42 -1.19
CA GLY A 56 -1.18 16.78 -1.50
C GLY A 56 -1.83 17.43 -2.74
N GLY A 57 -2.82 16.76 -3.36
CA GLY A 57 -3.64 17.32 -4.44
C GLY A 57 -3.13 17.05 -5.86
N THR A 58 -1.83 16.86 -6.04
CA THR A 58 -1.21 16.65 -7.36
C THR A 58 -0.29 15.44 -7.33
N LEU A 59 -0.38 14.63 -8.37
CA LEU A 59 0.58 13.54 -8.57
C LEU A 59 1.88 14.12 -9.14
N VAL A 60 2.98 13.92 -8.43
CA VAL A 60 4.32 14.34 -8.84
C VAL A 60 4.81 13.45 -9.99
N ASP A 61 5.47 14.06 -10.97
CA ASP A 61 6.20 13.39 -12.04
C ASP A 61 7.48 14.16 -12.28
N LEU A 62 8.62 13.58 -11.91
CA LEU A 62 9.93 14.25 -11.97
C LEU A 62 10.76 13.82 -13.17
N PHE A 63 10.26 12.95 -14.04
CA PHE A 63 11.05 12.47 -15.17
C PHE A 63 11.36 13.58 -16.17
N SER A 64 12.64 13.73 -16.47
CA SER A 64 13.17 14.73 -17.40
C SER A 64 12.82 14.37 -18.84
N SER A 65 12.46 15.37 -19.62
CA SER A 65 12.36 15.23 -21.08
C SER A 65 13.74 15.14 -21.77
N ASP A 66 14.81 15.56 -21.10
CA ASP A 66 16.20 15.47 -21.57
C ASP A 66 17.08 14.87 -20.47
N ALA A 67 17.01 13.56 -20.35
CA ALA A 67 17.76 12.82 -19.32
C ALA A 67 19.30 12.92 -19.53
N ALA A 68 19.75 12.98 -20.77
CA ALA A 68 21.17 13.05 -21.07
C ALA A 68 21.80 14.40 -20.62
N ALA A 69 21.11 15.51 -20.91
CA ALA A 69 21.58 16.82 -20.44
C ALA A 69 21.54 16.93 -18.92
N ALA A 70 20.50 16.37 -18.29
CA ALA A 70 20.40 16.34 -16.83
C ALA A 70 21.55 15.53 -16.21
N ALA A 71 21.80 14.31 -16.70
CA ALA A 71 22.92 13.48 -16.23
C ALA A 71 24.27 14.16 -16.39
N ALA A 72 24.52 14.83 -17.53
CA ALA A 72 25.75 15.56 -17.78
C ALA A 72 25.97 16.77 -16.86
N SER A 73 24.94 17.23 -16.16
CA SER A 73 25.03 18.34 -15.21
C SER A 73 25.53 17.92 -13.83
N ALA A 74 25.69 16.64 -13.55
CA ALA A 74 26.07 16.13 -12.24
C ALA A 74 27.60 16.19 -12.02
N ASP A 75 27.98 16.51 -10.78
CA ASP A 75 29.36 16.67 -10.36
C ASP A 75 29.92 15.38 -9.72
N ILE A 76 29.07 14.64 -9.03
CA ILE A 76 29.43 13.47 -8.22
C ILE A 76 28.50 12.32 -8.57
N LYS A 77 29.08 11.13 -8.77
CA LYS A 77 28.32 9.91 -8.99
C LYS A 77 28.15 9.13 -7.68
N VAL A 78 26.93 8.71 -7.38
CA VAL A 78 26.59 7.94 -6.19
C VAL A 78 25.84 6.66 -6.58
N GLU A 79 26.37 5.51 -6.19
CA GLU A 79 25.70 4.23 -6.36
C GLU A 79 24.72 4.01 -5.21
N LEU A 80 23.46 3.75 -5.54
CA LEU A 80 22.38 3.56 -4.59
C LEU A 80 22.34 2.12 -4.06
N THR A 81 21.91 1.97 -2.81
CA THR A 81 21.50 0.67 -2.28
C THR A 81 20.15 0.25 -2.89
N ASP A 82 19.80 -1.04 -2.74
CA ASP A 82 18.51 -1.57 -3.17
C ASP A 82 17.33 -0.76 -2.59
N ARG A 83 17.44 -0.32 -1.32
CA ARG A 83 16.44 0.49 -0.63
C ARG A 83 16.31 1.88 -1.23
N GLN A 84 17.45 2.56 -1.37
CA GLN A 84 17.50 3.90 -1.94
C GLN A 84 17.00 3.93 -3.39
N SER A 85 17.27 2.87 -4.18
CA SER A 85 16.77 2.76 -5.55
C SER A 85 15.23 2.72 -5.60
N CYS A 86 14.60 2.06 -4.64
CA CYS A 86 13.14 2.04 -4.51
C CYS A 86 12.59 3.43 -4.14
N ASP A 87 13.26 4.11 -3.22
CA ASP A 87 12.85 5.46 -2.79
C ASP A 87 12.97 6.47 -3.94
N VAL A 88 14.09 6.45 -4.70
CA VAL A 88 14.25 7.31 -5.88
C VAL A 88 13.18 7.04 -6.94
N GLU A 89 12.85 5.77 -7.21
CA GLU A 89 11.79 5.42 -8.16
C GLU A 89 10.43 5.96 -7.72
N LEU A 90 10.07 5.79 -6.44
CA LEU A 90 8.78 6.27 -5.90
C LEU A 90 8.72 7.80 -5.75
N LEU A 91 9.84 8.48 -5.51
CA LEU A 91 9.92 9.93 -5.57
C LEU A 91 9.69 10.43 -7.01
N CYS A 92 10.39 9.84 -7.98
CA CYS A 92 10.33 10.29 -9.37
C CYS A 92 8.99 10.03 -10.05
N ASN A 93 8.32 8.90 -9.75
CA ASN A 93 7.07 8.50 -10.38
C ASN A 93 5.80 8.99 -9.64
N GLY A 94 5.97 9.67 -8.49
CA GLY A 94 4.88 10.23 -7.69
C GLY A 94 4.27 9.29 -6.67
N GLY A 95 4.84 8.10 -6.45
CA GLY A 95 4.43 7.19 -5.37
C GLY A 95 4.52 7.83 -3.99
N PHE A 96 5.50 8.72 -3.79
CA PHE A 96 5.69 9.51 -2.58
C PHE A 96 5.20 10.96 -2.69
N SER A 97 4.27 11.27 -3.63
CA SER A 97 3.68 12.61 -3.67
C SER A 97 3.18 13.02 -2.27
N PRO A 98 3.39 14.29 -1.87
CA PRO A 98 3.83 15.42 -2.67
C PRO A 98 5.36 15.68 -2.68
N LEU A 99 6.18 14.76 -2.18
CA LEU A 99 7.63 14.97 -2.16
C LEU A 99 8.20 15.08 -3.58
N THR A 100 9.14 16.01 -3.75
CA THR A 100 9.88 16.21 -5.01
C THR A 100 11.34 15.76 -4.91
N GLY A 101 11.71 15.12 -3.80
CA GLY A 101 13.04 14.61 -3.54
C GLY A 101 13.20 14.09 -2.13
N PHE A 102 14.41 13.81 -1.73
CA PHE A 102 14.69 13.40 -0.36
C PHE A 102 14.51 14.57 0.61
N MET A 103 13.96 14.28 1.79
CA MET A 103 13.58 15.27 2.79
C MET A 103 14.78 16.11 3.24
N ASN A 104 14.57 17.41 3.31
CA ASN A 104 15.48 18.31 4.03
C ASN A 104 15.32 18.15 5.55
N GLU A 105 16.16 18.83 6.33
CA GLU A 105 16.18 18.72 7.80
C GLU A 105 14.83 19.09 8.43
N ALA A 106 14.15 20.12 7.94
CA ALA A 106 12.86 20.55 8.49
C ALA A 106 11.75 19.55 8.21
N GLU A 107 11.68 18.99 7.00
CA GLU A 107 10.73 17.95 6.62
C GLU A 107 11.00 16.65 7.41
N TYR A 108 12.27 16.24 7.52
CA TYR A 108 12.67 15.09 8.29
C TYR A 108 12.25 15.22 9.76
N ASN A 109 12.60 16.32 10.42
CA ASN A 109 12.26 16.55 11.82
C ASN A 109 10.74 16.54 12.02
N SER A 110 9.98 17.24 11.19
CA SER A 110 8.51 17.30 11.26
C SER A 110 7.87 15.92 11.10
N VAL A 111 8.35 15.11 10.15
CA VAL A 111 7.83 13.75 9.96
C VAL A 111 8.20 12.83 11.11
N VAL A 112 9.43 12.91 11.61
CA VAL A 112 9.87 12.11 12.76
C VAL A 112 9.07 12.46 14.02
N GLU A 113 8.84 13.74 14.28
CA GLU A 113 8.14 14.21 15.48
C GLU A 113 6.62 14.01 15.39
N ASP A 114 6.00 14.52 14.33
CA ASP A 114 4.56 14.71 14.24
C ASP A 114 3.87 13.78 13.23
N MET A 115 4.64 12.95 12.50
CA MET A 115 4.13 12.15 11.38
C MET A 115 3.43 13.06 10.32
N LYS A 116 3.97 14.27 10.10
CA LYS A 116 3.46 15.26 9.17
C LYS A 116 4.60 16.00 8.47
N LEU A 117 4.37 16.37 7.23
CA LEU A 117 5.20 17.36 6.55
C LEU A 117 4.98 18.75 7.18
N PRO A 118 5.88 19.71 7.00
CA PRO A 118 5.68 21.10 7.46
C PRO A 118 4.40 21.77 6.90
N SER A 119 3.88 21.27 5.78
CA SER A 119 2.59 21.68 5.21
C SER A 119 1.38 21.21 6.02
N GLY A 120 1.57 20.36 7.02
CA GLY A 120 0.49 19.73 7.81
C GLY A 120 -0.04 18.43 7.24
N LEU A 121 0.38 18.02 6.03
CA LEU A 121 -0.02 16.75 5.43
C LEU A 121 0.59 15.57 6.18
N ILE A 122 -0.23 14.55 6.46
CA ILE A 122 0.26 13.30 7.06
C ILE A 122 1.31 12.64 6.17
N PHE A 123 2.40 12.19 6.79
CA PHE A 123 3.45 11.44 6.12
C PHE A 123 4.05 10.43 7.10
N GLY A 124 3.85 9.12 6.88
CA GLY A 124 4.07 8.08 7.89
C GLY A 124 5.51 7.94 8.35
N LEU A 125 6.46 7.92 7.42
CA LEU A 125 7.89 7.68 7.68
C LEU A 125 8.76 8.66 6.90
N PRO A 126 9.96 9.03 7.41
CA PRO A 126 10.86 9.89 6.67
C PRO A 126 11.45 9.16 5.44
N VAL A 127 11.52 9.87 4.30
CA VAL A 127 12.18 9.42 3.08
C VAL A 127 13.51 10.17 2.97
N VAL A 128 14.59 9.48 3.26
CA VAL A 128 15.92 10.09 3.45
C VAL A 128 16.99 9.34 2.69
N MET A 129 18.01 10.07 2.30
CA MET A 129 19.28 9.55 1.76
C MET A 129 20.41 9.97 2.68
N ASP A 130 21.42 9.13 2.82
CA ASP A 130 22.65 9.43 3.54
C ASP A 130 23.85 9.48 2.61
N THR A 131 24.89 10.16 3.07
CA THR A 131 26.19 10.20 2.38
C THR A 131 27.34 10.07 3.36
N GLY A 132 28.37 9.35 2.95
CA GLY A 132 29.68 9.32 3.63
C GLY A 132 30.76 10.10 2.85
N ASP A 133 30.42 10.66 1.69
CA ASP A 133 31.39 11.40 0.86
C ASP A 133 31.53 12.85 1.35
N ALA A 134 32.72 13.18 1.84
CA ALA A 134 33.06 14.52 2.33
C ALA A 134 33.09 15.61 1.22
N ASN A 135 33.04 15.21 -0.06
CA ASN A 135 32.98 16.16 -1.18
C ASN A 135 31.56 16.65 -1.43
N VAL A 136 30.56 15.95 -0.94
CA VAL A 136 29.13 16.35 -1.08
C VAL A 136 28.88 17.60 -0.24
N LYS A 137 28.38 18.65 -0.87
CA LYS A 137 28.08 19.96 -0.25
C LYS A 137 26.72 20.47 -0.75
N VAL A 138 26.18 21.42 -0.03
CA VAL A 138 25.03 22.17 -0.51
C VAL A 138 25.36 22.81 -1.86
N GLY A 139 24.49 22.61 -2.86
CA GLY A 139 24.69 23.00 -4.25
C GLY A 139 25.33 21.93 -5.14
N SER A 140 25.90 20.84 -4.59
CA SER A 140 26.37 19.70 -5.40
C SER A 140 25.23 19.05 -6.17
N LYS A 141 25.53 18.56 -7.36
CA LYS A 141 24.61 17.74 -8.17
C LYS A 141 25.09 16.30 -8.18
N LEU A 142 24.29 15.42 -7.63
CA LEU A 142 24.60 13.99 -7.50
C LEU A 142 23.89 13.20 -8.60
N LEU A 143 24.65 12.48 -9.43
CA LEU A 143 24.09 11.45 -10.32
C LEU A 143 23.86 10.18 -9.51
N LEU A 144 22.60 9.87 -9.26
CA LEU A 144 22.15 8.69 -8.53
C LEU A 144 22.04 7.52 -9.48
N THR A 145 22.81 6.47 -9.26
CA THR A 145 22.87 5.30 -10.14
C THR A 145 22.56 4.02 -9.39
N TYR A 146 22.01 3.06 -10.08
CA TYR A 146 21.73 1.73 -9.52
C TYR A 146 21.93 0.65 -10.58
N GLN A 147 22.83 -0.27 -10.32
CA GLN A 147 23.16 -1.40 -11.21
C GLN A 147 23.40 -0.97 -12.68
N GLY A 148 24.13 0.12 -12.85
CA GLY A 148 24.48 0.66 -14.18
C GLY A 148 23.41 1.53 -14.84
N THR A 149 22.24 1.72 -14.19
CA THR A 149 21.19 2.63 -14.65
C THR A 149 21.32 3.98 -13.98
N ASP A 150 21.35 5.07 -14.76
CA ASP A 150 21.23 6.43 -14.25
C ASP A 150 19.77 6.69 -13.88
N MET A 151 19.47 6.85 -12.57
CA MET A 151 18.10 6.93 -12.07
C MET A 151 17.61 8.36 -11.91
N ALA A 152 18.44 9.24 -11.35
CA ALA A 152 18.07 10.64 -11.13
C ALA A 152 19.30 11.51 -10.94
N VAL A 153 19.12 12.82 -11.09
CA VAL A 153 20.06 13.83 -10.58
C VAL A 153 19.41 14.50 -9.38
N MET A 154 20.13 14.56 -8.26
CA MET A 154 19.72 15.26 -7.05
C MET A 154 20.53 16.56 -6.92
N THR A 155 19.83 17.68 -6.70
CA THR A 155 20.49 18.91 -6.27
C THR A 155 20.49 18.97 -4.74
N VAL A 156 21.64 18.98 -4.12
CA VAL A 156 21.77 18.99 -2.66
C VAL A 156 21.39 20.37 -2.12
N GLU A 157 20.31 20.42 -1.32
CA GLU A 157 19.86 21.66 -0.66
C GLU A 157 20.08 21.62 0.86
N SER A 158 20.18 20.42 1.43
CA SER A 158 20.32 20.24 2.88
C SER A 158 21.33 19.14 3.18
N LEU A 159 22.21 19.41 4.15
CA LEU A 159 23.09 18.42 4.78
C LEU A 159 22.94 18.57 6.29
N PHE A 160 22.59 17.50 6.99
CA PHE A 160 22.35 17.54 8.42
C PHE A 160 22.70 16.23 9.11
N THR A 161 22.94 16.30 10.41
CA THR A 161 23.15 15.13 11.26
C THR A 161 21.82 14.75 11.91
N PRO A 162 21.22 13.59 11.58
CA PRO A 162 19.93 13.17 12.12
C PRO A 162 20.05 12.81 13.61
N ASP A 163 18.98 13.06 14.38
CA ASP A 163 18.81 12.47 15.72
C ASP A 163 18.27 11.03 15.56
N LYS A 164 19.17 10.09 15.27
CA LYS A 164 18.83 8.69 15.06
C LYS A 164 18.12 8.03 16.25
N PRO A 165 18.53 8.27 17.53
CA PRO A 165 17.77 7.80 18.68
C PRO A 165 16.30 8.26 18.66
N LYS A 166 16.05 9.53 18.36
CA LYS A 166 14.71 10.09 18.25
C LYS A 166 13.93 9.48 17.08
N GLU A 167 14.57 9.33 15.91
CA GLU A 167 13.98 8.63 14.77
C GLU A 167 13.56 7.21 15.16
N CYS A 168 14.43 6.45 15.82
CA CYS A 168 14.16 5.09 16.25
C CYS A 168 12.95 5.04 17.21
N LEU A 169 12.92 5.88 18.23
CA LEU A 169 11.83 5.88 19.21
C LEU A 169 10.50 6.32 18.59
N ASN A 170 10.52 7.37 17.78
CA ASN A 170 9.28 7.93 17.25
C ASN A 170 8.73 7.13 16.06
N CYS A 171 9.59 6.63 15.16
CA CYS A 171 9.14 5.91 13.97
C CYS A 171 8.92 4.42 14.22
N TYR A 172 9.68 3.81 15.14
CA TYR A 172 9.64 2.35 15.38
C TYR A 172 9.22 1.97 16.80
N GLY A 173 8.98 2.95 17.69
CA GLY A 173 8.55 2.69 19.08
C GLY A 173 9.61 2.07 19.98
N THR A 174 10.81 1.85 19.48
CA THR A 174 11.90 1.19 20.20
C THR A 174 13.28 1.68 19.72
N ALA A 175 14.29 1.58 20.59
CA ALA A 175 15.68 1.77 20.22
C ALA A 175 16.46 0.45 20.15
N SER A 176 15.79 -0.70 20.25
CA SER A 176 16.42 -2.02 20.18
C SER A 176 16.88 -2.34 18.76
N ILE A 177 18.16 -2.67 18.59
CA ILE A 177 18.75 -3.10 17.30
C ILE A 177 18.24 -4.47 16.82
N GLU A 178 17.48 -5.19 17.64
CA GLU A 178 16.78 -6.38 17.22
C GLU A 178 15.64 -6.06 16.24
N HIS A 179 15.11 -4.84 16.33
CA HIS A 179 14.15 -4.36 15.35
C HIS A 179 14.84 -4.05 14.02
N PRO A 180 14.42 -4.64 12.88
CA PRO A 180 15.13 -4.51 11.61
C PRO A 180 15.23 -3.03 11.12
N GLY A 181 14.19 -2.24 11.31
CA GLY A 181 14.20 -0.81 10.96
C GLY A 181 15.15 0.01 11.84
N VAL A 182 15.21 -0.28 13.14
CA VAL A 182 16.17 0.36 14.06
C VAL A 182 17.60 0.00 13.69
N ARG A 183 17.86 -1.27 13.39
CA ARG A 183 19.19 -1.73 12.94
C ARG A 183 19.61 -0.99 11.67
N MET A 184 18.72 -0.84 10.69
CA MET A 184 18.97 -0.06 9.48
C MET A 184 19.34 1.38 9.79
N VAL A 185 18.57 2.08 10.61
CA VAL A 185 18.84 3.50 10.98
C VAL A 185 20.16 3.63 11.75
N ALA A 186 20.37 2.77 12.75
CA ALA A 186 21.50 2.90 13.66
C ALA A 186 22.83 2.44 13.07
N MET A 187 22.82 1.38 12.25
CA MET A 187 24.05 0.67 11.84
C MET A 187 24.32 0.72 10.34
N GLU A 188 23.30 0.84 9.49
CA GLU A 188 23.49 0.79 8.04
C GLU A 188 23.56 2.20 7.42
N ARG A 189 22.72 3.14 7.90
CA ARG A 189 22.75 4.52 7.42
C ARG A 189 23.92 5.31 8.00
N GLY A 190 24.52 6.17 7.16
CA GLY A 190 25.59 7.09 7.53
C GLY A 190 25.15 8.14 8.56
N SER A 191 26.11 8.92 9.04
CA SER A 191 25.91 9.98 10.05
C SER A 191 25.38 11.28 9.47
N THR A 192 25.46 11.46 8.15
CA THR A 192 25.03 12.68 7.47
C THR A 192 23.92 12.35 6.50
N TYR A 193 22.75 12.97 6.69
CA TYR A 193 21.65 12.88 5.75
C TYR A 193 21.71 14.03 4.76
N VAL A 194 21.27 13.75 3.52
CA VAL A 194 21.29 14.67 2.41
C VAL A 194 19.89 14.78 1.82
N GLY A 195 19.37 16.01 1.72
CA GLY A 195 18.05 16.32 1.19
C GLY A 195 18.12 17.27 0.02
N GLY A 196 17.12 17.19 -0.85
CA GLY A 196 16.95 18.07 -2.00
C GLY A 196 16.15 17.45 -3.13
N PRO A 197 15.72 18.27 -4.12
CA PRO A 197 14.89 17.84 -5.23
C PRO A 197 15.62 16.91 -6.19
N LEU A 198 14.83 16.02 -6.80
CA LEU A 198 15.26 15.08 -7.83
C LEU A 198 14.81 15.52 -9.22
N GLN A 199 15.60 15.18 -10.21
CA GLN A 199 15.23 15.13 -11.62
C GLN A 199 15.41 13.69 -12.10
N GLY A 200 14.31 12.98 -12.37
CA GLY A 200 14.32 11.58 -12.78
C GLY A 200 14.88 11.40 -14.19
N LEU A 201 15.68 10.36 -14.39
CA LEU A 201 16.30 10.02 -15.66
C LEU A 201 15.77 8.72 -16.21
N GLY A 202 15.56 7.72 -15.35
CA GLY A 202 15.12 6.40 -15.72
C GLY A 202 14.76 5.55 -14.53
N VAL A 203 14.27 4.34 -14.80
CA VAL A 203 13.94 3.33 -13.80
C VAL A 203 14.80 2.08 -14.03
N PRO A 204 15.19 1.35 -12.98
CA PRO A 204 16.00 0.15 -13.13
C PRO A 204 15.18 -0.98 -13.72
N THR A 205 15.86 -1.91 -14.40
CA THR A 205 15.23 -3.17 -14.81
C THR A 205 14.93 -4.02 -13.60
N ARG A 206 13.69 -4.47 -13.45
CA ARG A 206 13.24 -5.32 -12.34
C ARG A 206 12.66 -6.64 -12.85
N ASP A 207 12.77 -7.69 -12.05
CA ASP A 207 12.21 -9.02 -12.35
C ASP A 207 10.66 -9.07 -12.25
N PHE A 208 10.02 -7.95 -11.95
CA PHE A 208 8.57 -7.79 -11.85
C PHE A 208 8.13 -6.47 -12.46
N PRO A 209 6.96 -6.43 -13.14
CA PRO A 209 6.50 -5.24 -13.84
C PRO A 209 5.95 -4.21 -12.84
N CYS A 210 6.75 -3.20 -12.49
CA CYS A 210 6.26 -2.04 -11.77
C CYS A 210 5.54 -1.10 -12.74
N ALA A 211 4.37 -0.62 -12.32
CA ALA A 211 3.66 0.45 -13.00
C ALA A 211 3.68 1.72 -12.16
N THR A 212 3.73 2.86 -12.79
CA THR A 212 3.65 4.16 -12.12
C THR A 212 2.25 4.39 -11.53
N PRO A 213 2.10 5.28 -10.52
CA PRO A 213 0.78 5.66 -10.04
C PRO A 213 -0.15 6.14 -11.14
N LYS A 214 0.35 6.86 -12.14
CA LYS A 214 -0.43 7.35 -13.28
C LYS A 214 -0.99 6.19 -14.11
N GLU A 215 -0.15 5.24 -14.50
CA GLU A 215 -0.55 4.06 -15.27
C GLU A 215 -1.56 3.20 -14.52
N VAL A 216 -1.33 2.94 -13.22
CA VAL A 216 -2.29 2.17 -12.40
C VAL A 216 -3.64 2.87 -12.34
N ARG A 217 -3.66 4.18 -12.11
CA ARG A 217 -4.90 4.99 -12.08
C ARG A 217 -5.69 4.89 -13.39
N GLU A 218 -5.02 4.77 -14.54
CA GLU A 218 -5.68 4.62 -15.83
C GLU A 218 -6.41 3.28 -15.97
N THR A 219 -6.00 2.24 -15.22
CA THR A 219 -6.64 0.92 -15.21
C THR A 219 -7.81 0.81 -14.23
N LEU A 220 -7.96 1.77 -13.32
CA LEU A 220 -8.99 1.75 -12.29
C LEU A 220 -10.31 2.34 -12.81
N PRO A 221 -11.47 1.79 -12.39
CA PRO A 221 -12.76 2.33 -12.78
C PRO A 221 -12.97 3.74 -12.22
N ASP A 222 -13.65 4.58 -12.98
CA ASP A 222 -14.06 5.90 -12.52
C ASP A 222 -15.23 5.79 -11.54
N GLY A 223 -15.12 6.49 -10.43
CA GLY A 223 -16.20 6.61 -9.45
C GLY A 223 -16.48 5.42 -8.56
N ALA A 224 -15.76 4.32 -8.74
CA ALA A 224 -15.86 3.17 -7.86
C ALA A 224 -14.82 3.24 -6.73
N ASP A 225 -15.13 2.60 -5.61
CA ASP A 225 -14.15 2.42 -4.56
C ASP A 225 -13.04 1.46 -4.99
N VAL A 226 -11.82 1.78 -4.58
CA VAL A 226 -10.63 0.96 -4.82
C VAL A 226 -10.04 0.55 -3.48
N VAL A 227 -10.17 -0.74 -3.18
CA VAL A 227 -9.68 -1.32 -1.92
C VAL A 227 -8.28 -1.89 -2.13
N ALA A 228 -7.26 -1.31 -1.53
CA ALA A 228 -5.90 -1.81 -1.67
C ALA A 228 -5.60 -2.96 -0.70
N PHE A 229 -4.95 -3.99 -1.21
CA PHE A 229 -4.39 -5.09 -0.42
C PHE A 229 -2.87 -5.13 -0.56
N GLN A 230 -2.18 -5.00 0.58
CA GLN A 230 -0.73 -5.10 0.70
C GLN A 230 -0.30 -6.49 1.15
N CYS A 231 0.68 -7.06 0.49
CA CYS A 231 1.37 -8.25 0.99
C CYS A 231 2.86 -8.24 0.61
N ARG A 232 3.65 -9.04 1.33
CA ARG A 232 5.07 -9.28 1.08
C ARG A 232 5.41 -10.78 1.02
N ASN A 233 4.38 -11.61 1.02
CA ASN A 233 4.48 -13.07 0.93
C ASN A 233 3.64 -13.57 -0.25
N PRO A 234 3.86 -14.80 -0.73
CA PRO A 234 2.94 -15.42 -1.67
C PRO A 234 1.50 -15.37 -1.15
N VAL A 235 0.56 -15.06 -2.04
CA VAL A 235 -0.86 -15.04 -1.69
C VAL A 235 -1.35 -16.48 -1.59
N HIS A 236 -1.78 -16.88 -0.41
CA HIS A 236 -2.45 -18.15 -0.17
C HIS A 236 -3.96 -17.94 -0.03
N ARG A 237 -4.72 -19.05 0.04
CA ARG A 237 -6.19 -19.00 0.04
C ARG A 237 -6.79 -18.06 1.10
N ALA A 238 -6.24 -18.03 2.32
CA ALA A 238 -6.72 -17.10 3.34
C ALA A 238 -6.56 -15.62 2.94
N HIS A 239 -5.47 -15.25 2.28
CA HIS A 239 -5.30 -13.90 1.75
C HIS A 239 -6.31 -13.59 0.63
N TYR A 240 -6.54 -14.58 -0.26
CA TYR A 240 -7.52 -14.43 -1.33
C TYR A 240 -8.93 -14.20 -0.76
N GLU A 241 -9.36 -15.02 0.18
CA GLU A 241 -10.63 -14.87 0.91
C GLU A 241 -10.71 -13.51 1.61
N LEU A 242 -9.62 -13.06 2.21
CA LEU A 242 -9.57 -11.82 2.95
C LEU A 242 -9.81 -10.61 2.04
N PHE A 243 -9.08 -10.48 0.94
CA PHE A 243 -9.24 -9.30 0.09
C PHE A 243 -10.51 -9.36 -0.77
N THR A 244 -11.03 -10.53 -1.12
CA THR A 244 -12.32 -10.64 -1.81
C THR A 244 -13.48 -10.28 -0.91
N ARG A 245 -13.46 -10.70 0.36
CA ARG A 245 -14.49 -10.33 1.35
C ARG A 245 -14.40 -8.86 1.77
N ALA A 246 -13.25 -8.23 1.64
CA ALA A 246 -13.12 -6.80 1.90
C ALA A 246 -13.96 -5.94 0.93
N LEU A 247 -14.32 -6.49 -0.24
CA LEU A 247 -15.23 -5.83 -1.19
C LEU A 247 -16.69 -5.75 -0.69
N ASP A 248 -17.03 -6.56 0.32
CA ASP A 248 -18.35 -6.59 0.94
C ASP A 248 -18.36 -5.88 2.32
N ALA A 249 -17.28 -5.15 2.65
CA ALA A 249 -17.21 -4.41 3.91
C ALA A 249 -18.25 -3.27 3.93
N PRO A 250 -18.84 -2.95 5.11
CA PRO A 250 -19.94 -1.99 5.21
C PRO A 250 -19.63 -0.57 4.73
N ASN A 251 -18.35 -0.20 4.69
CA ASN A 251 -17.89 1.11 4.22
C ASN A 251 -17.36 1.08 2.78
N VAL A 252 -17.60 0.00 2.03
CA VAL A 252 -17.12 -0.18 0.64
C VAL A 252 -18.33 -0.27 -0.30
N GLY A 253 -18.29 0.46 -1.41
CA GLY A 253 -19.36 0.49 -2.40
C GLY A 253 -19.51 -0.84 -3.19
N GLU A 254 -20.70 -1.11 -3.70
CA GLU A 254 -21.03 -2.37 -4.39
C GLU A 254 -20.15 -2.59 -5.65
N ASP A 255 -19.81 -1.51 -6.38
CA ASP A 255 -19.00 -1.55 -7.61
C ASP A 255 -17.48 -1.53 -7.34
N ALA A 256 -17.08 -1.64 -6.09
CA ALA A 256 -15.68 -1.57 -5.70
C ALA A 256 -14.82 -2.65 -6.38
N VAL A 257 -13.57 -2.29 -6.61
CA VAL A 257 -12.54 -3.23 -7.06
C VAL A 257 -11.43 -3.34 -6.00
N VAL A 258 -10.76 -4.48 -5.95
CA VAL A 258 -9.56 -4.62 -5.13
C VAL A 258 -8.32 -4.44 -5.98
N LEU A 259 -7.38 -3.61 -5.53
CA LEU A 259 -6.02 -3.52 -6.05
C LEU A 259 -5.10 -4.38 -5.17
N VAL A 260 -4.75 -5.55 -5.63
CA VAL A 260 -3.69 -6.36 -5.01
C VAL A 260 -2.35 -5.76 -5.41
N HIS A 261 -1.67 -5.17 -4.43
CA HIS A 261 -0.49 -4.34 -4.66
C HIS A 261 0.67 -4.77 -3.76
N PRO A 262 1.28 -5.95 -4.07
CA PRO A 262 2.38 -6.49 -3.27
C PRO A 262 3.62 -5.60 -3.33
N THR A 263 4.31 -5.50 -2.20
CA THR A 263 5.65 -4.94 -2.12
C THR A 263 6.66 -5.93 -2.69
N CYS A 264 7.39 -5.53 -3.72
CA CYS A 264 8.40 -6.36 -4.38
C CYS A 264 9.84 -5.89 -4.15
N GLY A 265 10.05 -4.71 -3.57
CA GLY A 265 11.34 -4.25 -3.09
C GLY A 265 11.87 -5.03 -1.88
N PRO A 266 13.01 -4.62 -1.31
CA PRO A 266 13.58 -5.22 -0.11
C PRO A 266 12.61 -5.29 1.06
N THR A 267 12.60 -6.43 1.76
CA THR A 267 11.80 -6.67 2.95
C THR A 267 12.69 -7.23 4.06
N GLN A 268 12.33 -8.31 4.74
CA GLN A 268 13.18 -8.99 5.69
C GLN A 268 14.07 -10.02 4.98
N GLU A 269 15.24 -10.29 5.55
CA GLU A 269 16.25 -11.20 4.98
C GLU A 269 15.71 -12.63 4.74
N GLU A 270 14.80 -13.10 5.59
CA GLU A 270 14.20 -14.43 5.50
C GLU A 270 12.98 -14.51 4.56
N ASP A 271 12.56 -13.40 3.96
CA ASP A 271 11.41 -13.37 3.06
C ASP A 271 11.76 -13.95 1.68
N ILE A 272 10.75 -14.52 1.03
CA ILE A 272 10.90 -15.05 -0.32
C ILE A 272 11.22 -13.88 -1.29
N PRO A 273 12.23 -14.00 -2.17
CA PRO A 273 12.58 -12.96 -3.12
C PRO A 273 11.40 -12.47 -3.97
N GLY A 274 11.37 -11.18 -4.27
CA GLY A 274 10.27 -10.54 -5.03
C GLY A 274 9.99 -11.19 -6.36
N SER A 275 11.03 -11.58 -7.11
CA SER A 275 10.93 -12.27 -8.41
C SER A 275 10.24 -13.65 -8.29
N VAL A 276 10.48 -14.39 -7.20
CA VAL A 276 9.83 -15.68 -6.95
C VAL A 276 8.37 -15.46 -6.56
N ARG A 277 8.10 -14.47 -5.69
CA ARG A 277 6.73 -14.11 -5.29
C ARG A 277 5.90 -13.68 -6.49
N HIS A 278 6.47 -12.88 -7.40
CA HIS A 278 5.79 -12.45 -8.63
C HIS A 278 5.25 -13.64 -9.45
N LYS A 279 6.05 -14.71 -9.60
CA LYS A 279 5.59 -15.93 -10.31
C LYS A 279 4.36 -16.55 -9.66
N THR A 280 4.28 -16.54 -8.33
CA THR A 280 3.09 -17.06 -7.63
C THR A 280 1.86 -16.19 -7.83
N TYR A 281 2.05 -14.87 -7.94
CA TYR A 281 0.95 -13.93 -8.22
C TYR A 281 0.41 -14.10 -9.64
N VAL A 282 1.28 -14.30 -10.64
CA VAL A 282 0.87 -14.57 -12.02
C VAL A 282 0.01 -15.82 -12.13
N VAL A 283 0.42 -16.91 -11.46
CA VAL A 283 -0.40 -18.14 -11.42
C VAL A 283 -1.77 -17.86 -10.81
N LEU A 284 -1.84 -17.15 -9.69
CA LEU A 284 -3.12 -16.82 -9.07
C LEU A 284 -4.01 -15.94 -9.96
N GLN A 285 -3.41 -14.98 -10.67
CA GLN A 285 -4.13 -14.15 -11.64
C GLN A 285 -4.78 -15.02 -12.72
N ASP A 286 -4.00 -15.93 -13.31
CA ASP A 286 -4.50 -16.80 -14.39
C ASP A 286 -5.60 -17.74 -13.93
N GLU A 287 -5.49 -18.31 -12.73
CA GLU A 287 -6.49 -19.22 -12.17
C GLU A 287 -7.80 -18.51 -11.79
N THR A 288 -7.73 -17.23 -11.43
CA THR A 288 -8.89 -16.51 -10.89
C THR A 288 -9.55 -15.52 -11.83
N LYS A 289 -8.91 -15.14 -12.96
CA LYS A 289 -9.35 -14.07 -13.87
C LYS A 289 -10.82 -14.16 -14.32
N ASP A 290 -11.33 -15.37 -14.50
CA ASP A 290 -12.70 -15.61 -14.99
C ASP A 290 -13.75 -15.72 -13.86
N THR A 291 -13.30 -15.76 -12.61
CA THR A 291 -14.20 -15.78 -11.44
C THR A 291 -14.86 -14.42 -11.22
N PRO A 292 -16.03 -14.35 -10.54
CA PRO A 292 -16.66 -13.06 -10.19
C PRO A 292 -15.71 -12.12 -9.42
N SER A 293 -14.97 -12.64 -8.43
CA SER A 293 -14.01 -11.87 -7.66
C SER A 293 -12.77 -11.50 -8.47
N GLY A 294 -12.28 -12.37 -9.35
CA GLY A 294 -11.16 -12.08 -10.23
C GLY A 294 -11.43 -10.92 -11.19
N LYS A 295 -12.66 -10.81 -11.71
CA LYS A 295 -13.10 -9.69 -12.55
C LYS A 295 -13.09 -8.34 -11.82
N ARG A 296 -13.22 -8.35 -10.49
CA ARG A 296 -13.11 -7.18 -9.61
C ARG A 296 -11.70 -6.98 -9.07
N THR A 297 -10.72 -7.82 -9.44
CA THR A 297 -9.34 -7.73 -8.98
C THR A 297 -8.45 -7.04 -10.00
N ARG A 298 -7.65 -6.10 -9.54
CA ARG A 298 -6.57 -5.43 -10.29
C ARG A 298 -5.24 -5.74 -9.63
N TRP A 299 -4.17 -5.75 -10.40
CA TRP A 299 -2.84 -6.06 -9.91
C TRP A 299 -1.87 -4.97 -10.32
N ALA A 300 -1.05 -4.56 -9.37
CA ALA A 300 0.13 -3.74 -9.61
C ALA A 300 1.24 -4.21 -8.65
N PHE A 301 2.48 -3.85 -8.92
CA PHE A 301 3.63 -4.23 -8.11
C PHE A 301 4.36 -2.98 -7.65
N LEU A 302 4.68 -2.92 -6.36
CA LEU A 302 5.25 -1.75 -5.73
C LEU A 302 6.73 -1.94 -5.45
N PRO A 303 7.63 -1.13 -6.04
CA PRO A 303 9.05 -1.12 -5.71
C PRO A 303 9.28 -0.37 -4.40
N TYR A 304 8.75 -0.88 -3.32
CA TYR A 304 8.83 -0.27 -1.98
C TYR A 304 9.67 -1.13 -1.05
N SER A 305 10.55 -0.48 -0.32
CA SER A 305 11.40 -1.11 0.69
C SER A 305 10.73 -1.03 2.05
N MET A 306 10.36 -2.16 2.65
CA MET A 306 9.69 -2.18 3.94
C MET A 306 10.63 -1.83 5.10
N HIS A 307 10.09 -1.07 6.05
CA HIS A 307 10.78 -0.61 7.26
C HIS A 307 10.40 -1.42 8.51
N MET A 308 9.32 -2.18 8.46
CA MET A 308 8.74 -2.93 9.58
C MET A 308 8.28 -2.03 10.73
N ALA A 309 7.88 -0.79 10.42
CA ALA A 309 7.53 0.26 11.39
C ALA A 309 6.07 0.20 11.90
N GLY A 310 5.41 -0.95 11.76
CA GLY A 310 4.09 -1.22 12.32
C GLY A 310 3.05 -0.14 11.99
N PRO A 311 2.49 0.53 13.03
CA PRO A 311 1.42 1.52 12.85
C PRO A 311 1.80 2.69 11.92
N ARG A 312 3.01 3.24 12.03
CA ARG A 312 3.45 4.35 11.16
C ARG A 312 3.64 3.91 9.71
N GLU A 313 4.10 2.68 9.50
CA GLU A 313 4.20 2.13 8.14
C GLU A 313 2.83 1.83 7.53
N ALA A 314 1.82 1.49 8.33
CA ALA A 314 0.45 1.36 7.84
C ALA A 314 -0.06 2.69 7.26
N ILE A 315 0.16 3.82 7.94
CA ILE A 315 -0.14 5.16 7.43
C ILE A 315 0.63 5.47 6.14
N HIS A 316 1.91 5.13 6.12
CA HIS A 316 2.75 5.32 4.93
C HIS A 316 2.23 4.52 3.74
N HIS A 317 1.84 3.28 3.95
CA HIS A 317 1.20 2.46 2.92
C HIS A 317 -0.14 3.02 2.44
N MET A 318 -0.98 3.56 3.33
CA MET A 318 -2.24 4.20 2.96
C MET A 318 -2.00 5.42 2.07
N MET A 319 -1.02 6.27 2.42
CA MET A 319 -0.63 7.44 1.65
C MET A 319 -0.13 7.05 0.25
N ILE A 320 0.76 6.07 0.16
CA ILE A 320 1.23 5.56 -1.14
C ILE A 320 0.04 5.10 -1.99
N ARG A 321 -0.87 4.26 -1.44
CA ARG A 321 -2.01 3.74 -2.20
C ARG A 321 -3.00 4.83 -2.61
N LYS A 322 -3.13 5.90 -1.83
CA LYS A 322 -3.86 7.10 -2.27
C LYS A 322 -3.28 7.68 -3.56
N ASN A 323 -1.96 7.75 -3.67
CA ASN A 323 -1.28 8.18 -4.89
C ASN A 323 -1.55 7.24 -6.06
N PHE A 324 -1.70 5.95 -5.81
CA PHE A 324 -2.12 4.95 -6.80
C PHE A 324 -3.64 4.93 -7.08
N GLY A 325 -4.43 5.79 -6.44
CA GLY A 325 -5.87 5.95 -6.71
C GLY A 325 -6.79 5.15 -5.79
N CYS A 326 -6.27 4.55 -4.72
CA CYS A 326 -7.09 3.77 -3.79
C CYS A 326 -7.84 4.68 -2.81
N THR A 327 -9.10 4.33 -2.55
CA THR A 327 -9.99 4.99 -1.59
C THR A 327 -10.00 4.30 -0.24
N HIS A 328 -9.66 3.02 -0.22
CA HIS A 328 -9.68 2.15 0.96
C HIS A 328 -8.40 1.33 1.04
N PHE A 329 -8.02 0.96 2.26
CA PHE A 329 -6.84 0.13 2.49
C PHE A 329 -7.12 -0.95 3.54
N ILE A 330 -6.82 -2.20 3.22
CA ILE A 330 -6.98 -3.34 4.13
C ILE A 330 -5.83 -3.34 5.14
N ILE A 331 -6.17 -3.20 6.42
CA ILE A 331 -5.19 -3.24 7.51
C ILE A 331 -5.21 -4.61 8.14
N GLY A 332 -4.15 -5.37 7.96
CA GLY A 332 -3.96 -6.67 8.59
C GLY A 332 -3.75 -6.57 10.10
N ARG A 333 -4.02 -7.66 10.80
CA ARG A 333 -3.48 -7.85 12.14
C ARG A 333 -1.96 -7.89 12.05
N ASP A 334 -1.25 -7.32 13.00
CA ASP A 334 0.23 -7.25 13.03
C ASP A 334 0.85 -6.65 11.76
N MET A 335 0.14 -5.68 11.10
CA MET A 335 0.59 -5.10 9.85
C MET A 335 1.95 -4.42 9.99
N ALA A 336 2.88 -4.76 9.08
CA ALA A 336 4.26 -4.26 9.05
C ALA A 336 5.01 -4.45 10.39
N GLY A 337 4.55 -5.40 11.20
CA GLY A 337 5.16 -5.73 12.47
C GLY A 337 6.40 -6.64 12.33
N SER A 338 7.21 -6.64 13.38
CA SER A 338 8.34 -7.53 13.55
C SER A 338 8.44 -8.01 14.98
N LYS A 339 9.26 -9.05 15.19
CA LYS A 339 9.49 -9.67 16.50
C LYS A 339 10.93 -9.51 16.93
N SER A 340 11.13 -9.43 18.26
CA SER A 340 12.48 -9.60 18.84
C SER A 340 13.04 -10.97 18.48
N SER A 341 14.27 -10.96 17.99
CA SER A 341 15.00 -12.21 17.69
C SER A 341 15.47 -12.93 18.95
N VAL A 342 15.50 -12.24 20.10
CA VAL A 342 15.97 -12.75 21.39
C VAL A 342 14.80 -13.26 22.24
N THR A 343 13.75 -12.46 22.42
CA THR A 343 12.62 -12.83 23.27
C THR A 343 11.47 -13.47 22.51
N GLY A 344 11.34 -13.22 21.20
CA GLY A 344 10.23 -13.66 20.38
C GLY A 344 8.97 -12.79 20.52
N ASP A 345 9.02 -11.75 21.36
CA ASP A 345 7.91 -10.83 21.57
C ASP A 345 7.69 -9.91 20.37
N ASP A 346 6.45 -9.55 20.10
CA ASP A 346 6.11 -8.57 19.09
C ASP A 346 6.51 -7.16 19.54
N PHE A 347 7.07 -6.35 18.62
CA PHE A 347 7.37 -4.95 18.90
C PHE A 347 6.12 -4.05 18.95
N TYR A 348 5.03 -4.50 18.36
CA TYR A 348 3.76 -3.76 18.29
C TYR A 348 2.60 -4.63 18.73
N GLY A 349 1.56 -4.02 19.30
CA GLY A 349 0.31 -4.71 19.59
C GLY A 349 -0.42 -5.11 18.31
N ALA A 350 -1.11 -6.23 18.34
CA ALA A 350 -1.72 -6.88 17.17
C ALA A 350 -2.68 -5.98 16.38
N PHE A 351 -3.30 -4.97 17.01
CA PHE A 351 -4.28 -4.08 16.39
C PHE A 351 -3.85 -2.61 16.35
N GLU A 352 -2.69 -2.24 16.85
CA GLU A 352 -2.21 -0.86 16.88
C GLU A 352 -2.20 -0.19 15.50
N ALA A 353 -1.81 -0.94 14.45
CA ALA A 353 -1.84 -0.43 13.09
C ALA A 353 -3.27 -0.14 12.60
N GLN A 354 -4.25 -0.98 12.98
CA GLN A 354 -5.66 -0.75 12.64
C GLN A 354 -6.22 0.46 13.37
N ASP A 355 -5.88 0.63 14.64
CA ASP A 355 -6.38 1.73 15.47
C ASP A 355 -5.83 3.07 14.98
N LEU A 356 -4.52 3.15 14.69
CA LEU A 356 -3.92 4.35 14.11
C LEU A 356 -4.50 4.68 12.72
N ALA A 357 -4.66 3.66 11.86
CA ALA A 357 -5.23 3.83 10.53
C ALA A 357 -6.66 4.38 10.58
N LYS A 358 -7.52 3.85 11.46
CA LYS A 358 -8.89 4.36 11.69
C LYS A 358 -8.88 5.79 12.20
N ALA A 359 -8.00 6.11 13.16
CA ALA A 359 -7.90 7.45 13.73
C ALA A 359 -7.43 8.51 12.74
N ARG A 360 -6.72 8.12 11.68
CA ARG A 360 -6.15 9.02 10.66
C ARG A 360 -6.84 8.93 9.29
N ALA A 361 -7.84 8.07 9.13
CA ALA A 361 -8.50 7.82 7.85
C ALA A 361 -9.06 9.09 7.21
N ASP A 362 -9.80 9.89 7.97
CA ASP A 362 -10.45 11.12 7.47
C ASP A 362 -9.41 12.18 7.08
N GLU A 363 -8.37 12.37 7.90
CA GLU A 363 -7.30 13.33 7.63
C GLU A 363 -6.50 12.91 6.39
N LEU A 364 -6.26 11.61 6.22
CA LEU A 364 -5.56 11.06 5.07
C LEU A 364 -6.44 11.01 3.82
N GLY A 365 -7.75 10.89 3.98
CA GLY A 365 -8.73 10.69 2.90
C GLY A 365 -8.64 9.29 2.28
N VAL A 366 -8.25 8.28 3.06
CA VAL A 366 -8.26 6.85 2.72
C VAL A 366 -8.91 6.11 3.87
N GLN A 367 -9.97 5.36 3.59
CA GLN A 367 -10.70 4.62 4.61
C GLN A 367 -9.97 3.33 5.00
N ALA A 368 -9.95 3.03 6.29
CA ALA A 368 -9.39 1.78 6.80
C ALA A 368 -10.44 0.65 6.68
N VAL A 369 -10.04 -0.47 6.10
CA VAL A 369 -10.81 -1.73 6.12
C VAL A 369 -10.07 -2.71 7.03
N PRO A 370 -10.49 -2.88 8.28
CA PRO A 370 -9.85 -3.84 9.17
C PRO A 370 -9.97 -5.25 8.59
N SER A 371 -8.85 -5.97 8.51
CA SER A 371 -8.88 -7.33 8.02
C SER A 371 -9.65 -8.23 8.98
N LEU A 372 -10.46 -9.14 8.41
CA LEU A 372 -11.09 -10.20 9.18
C LEU A 372 -10.03 -11.17 9.70
N ASN A 373 -10.18 -11.61 10.94
CA ASN A 373 -9.37 -12.68 11.49
C ASN A 373 -9.92 -14.03 10.99
N LEU A 374 -9.49 -14.43 9.78
CA LEU A 374 -9.97 -15.65 9.14
C LEU A 374 -9.23 -16.89 9.66
N VAL A 375 -9.97 -17.93 9.96
CA VAL A 375 -9.51 -19.26 10.35
C VAL A 375 -10.09 -20.30 9.42
N CYS A 376 -9.40 -21.43 9.25
CA CYS A 376 -9.86 -22.53 8.42
C CYS A 376 -10.56 -23.56 9.28
N ASP A 377 -11.77 -23.97 8.90
CA ASP A 377 -12.48 -25.08 9.52
C ASP A 377 -11.95 -26.44 9.02
N PRO A 378 -12.36 -27.57 9.62
CA PRO A 378 -11.94 -28.91 9.20
C PRO A 378 -12.36 -29.27 7.75
N ASP A 379 -13.39 -28.65 7.24
CA ASP A 379 -13.90 -28.87 5.87
C ASP A 379 -13.17 -28.02 4.83
N GLY A 380 -12.22 -27.14 5.28
CA GLY A 380 -11.41 -26.30 4.42
C GLY A 380 -12.08 -24.96 4.06
N ASN A 381 -13.17 -24.57 4.73
CA ASN A 381 -13.78 -23.26 4.55
C ASN A 381 -13.13 -22.21 5.46
N TYR A 382 -13.14 -20.96 5.01
CA TYR A 382 -12.65 -19.84 5.82
C TYR A 382 -13.82 -19.14 6.48
N ILE A 383 -13.77 -19.03 7.81
CA ILE A 383 -14.74 -18.33 8.66
C ILE A 383 -13.99 -17.37 9.57
N THR A 384 -14.69 -16.42 10.20
CA THR A 384 -14.05 -15.56 11.20
C THR A 384 -13.75 -16.34 12.47
N ALA A 385 -12.70 -15.95 13.19
CA ALA A 385 -12.36 -16.58 14.46
C ALA A 385 -13.49 -16.45 15.48
N ASP A 386 -14.25 -15.34 15.44
CA ASP A 386 -15.40 -15.11 16.31
C ASP A 386 -16.55 -16.07 15.97
N GLU A 387 -16.86 -16.23 14.68
CA GLU A 387 -17.86 -17.19 14.21
C GLU A 387 -17.48 -18.63 14.58
N ALA A 388 -16.21 -19.00 14.43
CA ALA A 388 -15.71 -20.32 14.84
C ALA A 388 -15.93 -20.55 16.35
N LYS A 389 -15.63 -19.53 17.16
CA LYS A 389 -15.79 -19.57 18.62
C LYS A 389 -17.27 -19.67 19.02
N GLU A 390 -18.14 -18.86 18.41
CA GLU A 390 -19.57 -18.86 18.68
C GLU A 390 -20.23 -20.21 18.34
N LYS A 391 -19.83 -20.80 17.20
CA LYS A 391 -20.35 -22.09 16.73
C LYS A 391 -19.63 -23.31 17.31
N GLY A 392 -18.58 -23.12 18.13
CA GLY A 392 -17.76 -24.20 18.67
C GLY A 392 -17.05 -25.04 17.61
N ILE A 393 -16.70 -24.42 16.49
CA ILE A 393 -16.03 -25.11 15.36
C ILE A 393 -14.53 -25.23 15.70
N GLU A 394 -13.99 -26.43 15.60
CA GLU A 394 -12.56 -26.65 15.69
C GLU A 394 -11.84 -26.00 14.49
N VAL A 395 -10.74 -25.29 14.74
CA VAL A 395 -10.00 -24.59 13.68
C VAL A 395 -8.67 -25.26 13.38
N MET A 396 -8.36 -25.37 12.09
CA MET A 396 -7.05 -25.85 11.66
C MET A 396 -6.00 -24.75 11.88
N LYS A 397 -4.94 -25.07 12.63
CA LYS A 397 -3.79 -24.17 12.84
C LYS A 397 -2.87 -24.21 11.62
N LEU A 398 -3.03 -23.23 10.73
CA LEU A 398 -2.09 -22.99 9.63
C LEU A 398 -0.97 -22.09 10.13
N SER A 399 0.28 -22.52 9.97
CA SER A 399 1.46 -21.73 10.35
C SER A 399 2.26 -21.37 9.10
N GLY A 400 2.31 -20.07 8.76
CA GLY A 400 3.15 -19.56 7.66
C GLY A 400 4.64 -19.92 7.83
N THR A 401 5.12 -19.98 9.07
CA THR A 401 6.48 -20.42 9.40
C THR A 401 6.70 -21.91 9.08
N LYS A 402 5.69 -22.74 9.32
CA LYS A 402 5.75 -24.17 8.98
C LYS A 402 5.76 -24.36 7.46
N PHE A 403 4.96 -23.59 6.74
CA PHE A 403 4.89 -23.63 5.28
C PHE A 403 6.20 -23.18 4.62
N ARG A 404 6.88 -22.17 5.17
CA ARG A 404 8.19 -21.70 4.66
C ARG A 404 9.33 -22.70 4.88
N LYS A 405 9.18 -23.63 5.82
CA LYS A 405 10.18 -24.68 6.13
C LYS A 405 9.93 -26.01 5.38
N MET A 406 8.84 -26.13 4.66
CA MET A 406 8.50 -27.28 3.79
C MET A 406 9.04 -27.06 2.37
#